data_0450209fcfd40c7ef88cc79c288223e2
#
_entry.id   0450209fcfd40c7ef88cc79c288223e2
#
_cell.length_a   1.000
_cell.length_b   1.000
_cell.length_c   1.000
_cell.angle_alpha   90.00
_cell.angle_beta   90.00
_cell.angle_gamma   90.00
#
_symmetry.space_group_name_H-M   'P 1'
#
loop_
_entity.id
_entity.type
_entity.pdbx_description
1 polymer ?
#
loop_
_entity_poly.entity_id
_entity_poly.type
_entity_poly.pdbx_seq_one_letter_code
_entity_poly.pdbx_strand_id
1 'polypeptide(L)'
;MKLIIISHKEVWKEQESYFTSGGFPFQIKAMSEIFSETRLICSIRRQKKEIGLTEISGNQLLVSPLPEPWFSGWMRHLAIGLWIPIHLKTVWKEIKSSDIVHTMVPGDIGLIGTLLSLILRKPLFVRHCGTWGNHTTITDRFIHWLLPKIAKGKNVVMATGGGKDYPEPLNRNIKWIFSTSITKHEWANLQLDKPWDGEESLNLITVGRLSNDKNVQSIIRALPKLQKHFQIKLDIVGDGDKLNSLLDVTKSLGLENNVTFHGNCRHDEVLKLLSNNHIFVFPTNTKEGFPKALLEAMACGLPSIATRVSVIPFLIENKCGIVIDHTNPNAIADAVLVMTSIKDEMREMGQRARKI
;
A
#
# COMPACT_ATOMS: atom_id res chain seq x y z
N MET A 1 -28.60 6.98 2.25
CA MET A 1 -28.13 6.20 1.07
C MET A 1 -27.27 5.05 1.56
N LYS A 2 -27.48 3.86 0.99
CA LYS A 2 -26.78 2.63 1.34
C LYS A 2 -25.64 2.35 0.37
N LEU A 3 -24.44 2.14 0.92
CA LEU A 3 -23.25 1.77 0.15
C LEU A 3 -22.98 0.28 0.32
N ILE A 4 -22.66 -0.42 -0.75
CA ILE A 4 -22.01 -1.72 -0.69
C ILE A 4 -20.57 -1.62 -1.23
N ILE A 5 -19.62 -2.16 -0.49
CA ILE A 5 -18.21 -2.26 -0.87
C ILE A 5 -17.88 -3.72 -1.15
N ILE A 6 -17.33 -3.99 -2.32
CA ILE A 6 -16.97 -5.36 -2.74
C ILE A 6 -15.47 -5.40 -3.06
N SER A 7 -14.74 -6.16 -2.26
CA SER A 7 -13.29 -6.25 -2.32
C SER A 7 -12.82 -7.70 -2.18
N HIS A 8 -11.72 -8.02 -2.82
CA HIS A 8 -11.00 -9.29 -2.60
C HIS A 8 -10.09 -9.24 -1.36
N LYS A 9 -10.14 -8.12 -0.58
CA LYS A 9 -9.30 -7.98 0.60
C LYS A 9 -9.62 -9.07 1.62
N GLU A 10 -8.57 -9.70 2.12
CA GLU A 10 -8.66 -10.76 3.11
C GLU A 10 -8.89 -10.18 4.50
N VAL A 11 -9.79 -10.81 5.26
CA VAL A 11 -10.10 -10.44 6.63
C VAL A 11 -10.01 -11.65 7.55
N TRP A 12 -9.66 -11.42 8.79
CA TRP A 12 -9.66 -12.40 9.87
C TRP A 12 -10.79 -12.08 10.84
N LYS A 13 -11.53 -13.10 11.26
CA LYS A 13 -12.56 -12.95 12.30
C LYS A 13 -12.00 -13.36 13.65
N GLU A 14 -12.21 -12.52 14.66
CA GLU A 14 -11.93 -12.81 16.05
C GLU A 14 -13.12 -12.34 16.89
N GLN A 15 -13.80 -13.26 17.55
CA GLN A 15 -15.10 -13.02 18.20
C GLN A 15 -16.10 -12.40 17.22
N GLU A 16 -16.60 -11.20 17.50
CA GLU A 16 -17.53 -10.45 16.64
C GLU A 16 -16.84 -9.40 15.75
N SER A 17 -15.51 -9.24 15.88
CA SER A 17 -14.73 -8.25 15.13
C SER A 17 -14.02 -8.86 13.93
N TYR A 18 -13.79 -8.02 12.91
CA TYR A 18 -13.03 -8.37 11.71
C TYR A 18 -11.77 -7.52 11.62
N PHE A 19 -10.67 -8.13 11.21
CA PHE A 19 -9.36 -7.49 11.13
C PHE A 19 -8.76 -7.67 9.75
N THR A 20 -7.95 -6.69 9.32
CA THR A 20 -7.19 -6.79 8.06
C THR A 20 -5.93 -5.95 8.11
N SER A 21 -5.02 -6.18 7.17
CA SER A 21 -3.74 -5.48 7.08
C SER A 21 -3.81 -4.16 6.32
N GLY A 22 -2.92 -3.23 6.65
CA GLY A 22 -2.70 -1.96 5.95
C GLY A 22 -3.81 -0.94 6.16
N GLY A 23 -3.82 0.13 5.35
CA GLY A 23 -4.74 1.27 5.49
C GLY A 23 -6.18 1.04 4.98
N PHE A 24 -6.58 -0.21 4.66
CA PHE A 24 -7.94 -0.51 4.20
C PHE A 24 -9.00 -0.21 5.27
N PRO A 25 -8.82 -0.55 6.56
CA PRO A 25 -9.80 -0.24 7.61
C PRO A 25 -10.09 1.25 7.71
N PHE A 26 -9.08 2.11 7.65
CA PHE A 26 -9.26 3.56 7.72
C PHE A 26 -10.08 4.11 6.55
N GLN A 27 -9.88 3.55 5.36
CA GLN A 27 -10.66 3.93 4.17
C GLN A 27 -12.12 3.50 4.29
N ILE A 28 -12.38 2.29 4.77
CA ILE A 28 -13.74 1.79 5.01
C ILE A 28 -14.44 2.65 6.06
N LYS A 29 -13.76 2.96 7.16
CA LYS A 29 -14.28 3.84 8.22
C LYS A 29 -14.69 5.20 7.64
N ALA A 30 -13.78 5.88 6.92
CA ALA A 30 -14.04 7.18 6.33
C ALA A 30 -15.21 7.16 5.33
N MET A 31 -15.33 6.10 4.52
CA MET A 31 -16.48 5.94 3.61
C MET A 31 -17.78 5.70 4.39
N SER A 32 -17.76 4.90 5.45
CA SER A 32 -18.96 4.61 6.24
C SER A 32 -19.57 5.83 6.92
N GLU A 33 -18.77 6.88 7.18
CA GLU A 33 -19.25 8.12 7.76
C GLU A 33 -20.08 8.98 6.80
N ILE A 34 -19.97 8.70 5.49
CA ILE A 34 -20.71 9.45 4.45
C ILE A 34 -22.08 8.85 4.17
N PHE A 35 -22.28 7.56 4.48
CA PHE A 35 -23.48 6.81 4.14
C PHE A 35 -24.29 6.43 5.38
N SER A 36 -25.61 6.29 5.22
CA SER A 36 -26.50 5.88 6.31
C SER A 36 -26.33 4.40 6.71
N GLU A 37 -25.85 3.57 5.80
CA GLU A 37 -25.50 2.15 6.01
C GLU A 37 -24.40 1.78 5.04
N THR A 38 -23.40 1.08 5.51
CA THR A 38 -22.32 0.54 4.67
C THR A 38 -22.21 -0.96 4.88
N ARG A 39 -22.17 -1.71 3.78
CA ARG A 39 -21.94 -3.16 3.78
C ARG A 39 -20.62 -3.46 3.09
N LEU A 40 -19.83 -4.34 3.71
CA LEU A 40 -18.56 -4.80 3.16
C LEU A 40 -18.64 -6.28 2.83
N ILE A 41 -18.49 -6.62 1.55
CA ILE A 41 -18.21 -7.99 1.09
C ILE A 41 -16.71 -8.13 0.87
N CYS A 42 -16.11 -9.11 1.52
CA CYS A 42 -14.66 -9.39 1.48
C CYS A 42 -14.40 -10.88 1.66
N SER A 43 -13.14 -11.32 1.49
CA SER A 43 -12.74 -12.72 1.67
C SER A 43 -12.36 -12.99 3.13
N ILE A 44 -12.89 -14.08 3.73
CA ILE A 44 -12.50 -14.49 5.08
C ILE A 44 -11.39 -15.52 5.05
N ARG A 45 -10.31 -15.25 5.79
CA ARG A 45 -9.22 -16.19 6.07
C ARG A 45 -9.57 -17.10 7.25
N ARG A 46 -9.34 -18.41 7.08
CA ARG A 46 -9.53 -19.42 8.13
C ARG A 46 -8.29 -19.65 9.00
N GLN A 47 -7.15 -19.15 8.58
CA GLN A 47 -5.88 -19.27 9.31
C GLN A 47 -5.89 -18.39 10.56
N LYS A 48 -4.98 -18.69 11.51
CA LYS A 48 -4.78 -17.87 12.71
C LYS A 48 -4.50 -16.43 12.33
N LYS A 49 -5.06 -15.50 13.09
CA LYS A 49 -4.85 -14.06 12.94
C LYS A 49 -3.35 -13.72 13.02
N GLU A 50 -2.88 -12.94 12.06
CA GLU A 50 -1.52 -12.41 12.03
C GLU A 50 -1.36 -11.23 13.01
N ILE A 51 -0.12 -10.92 13.38
CA ILE A 51 0.20 -9.74 14.18
C ILE A 51 0.15 -8.49 13.28
N GLY A 52 -0.15 -7.34 13.86
CA GLY A 52 -0.17 -6.06 13.13
C GLY A 52 -1.43 -5.80 12.30
N LEU A 53 -2.51 -6.57 12.51
CA LEU A 53 -3.79 -6.33 11.86
C LEU A 53 -4.58 -5.23 12.58
N THR A 54 -5.28 -4.41 11.79
CA THR A 54 -6.17 -3.35 12.27
C THR A 54 -7.62 -3.80 12.19
N GLU A 55 -8.43 -3.46 13.20
CA GLU A 55 -9.85 -3.74 13.22
C GLU A 55 -10.60 -2.95 12.15
N ILE A 56 -11.53 -3.62 11.48
CA ILE A 56 -12.47 -3.00 10.55
C ILE A 56 -13.65 -2.47 11.34
N SER A 57 -13.74 -1.16 11.45
CA SER A 57 -14.81 -0.45 12.15
C SER A 57 -15.38 0.68 11.30
N GLY A 58 -16.59 1.14 11.62
CA GLY A 58 -17.22 2.25 10.92
C GLY A 58 -18.65 2.49 11.37
N ASN A 59 -19.22 3.61 10.91
CA ASN A 59 -20.61 3.97 11.23
C ASN A 59 -21.58 3.07 10.46
N GLN A 60 -22.48 2.37 11.19
CA GLN A 60 -23.47 1.44 10.57
C GLN A 60 -22.82 0.50 9.55
N LEU A 61 -21.62 0.01 9.85
CA LEU A 61 -20.87 -0.90 9.00
C LEU A 61 -21.21 -2.36 9.31
N LEU A 62 -21.67 -3.06 8.30
CA LEU A 62 -21.95 -4.51 8.36
C LEU A 62 -20.94 -5.25 7.47
N VAL A 63 -20.20 -6.18 8.05
CA VAL A 63 -19.25 -7.02 7.32
C VAL A 63 -19.89 -8.35 6.97
N SER A 64 -19.98 -8.66 5.69
CA SER A 64 -20.55 -9.91 5.16
C SER A 64 -19.46 -10.68 4.40
N PRO A 65 -18.59 -11.43 5.11
CA PRO A 65 -17.48 -12.07 4.46
C PRO A 65 -17.93 -13.30 3.66
N LEU A 66 -17.26 -13.52 2.54
CA LEU A 66 -17.40 -14.72 1.72
C LEU A 66 -16.20 -15.64 1.96
N PRO A 67 -16.39 -16.97 1.94
CA PRO A 67 -15.27 -17.89 2.00
C PRO A 67 -14.36 -17.67 0.78
N GLU A 68 -13.05 -17.81 0.97
CA GLU A 68 -12.13 -17.75 -0.16
C GLU A 68 -12.43 -18.85 -1.19
N PRO A 69 -12.25 -18.57 -2.48
CA PRO A 69 -12.24 -19.62 -3.49
C PRO A 69 -11.18 -20.67 -3.13
N TRP A 70 -11.56 -21.95 -3.28
CA TRP A 70 -10.67 -23.07 -2.97
C TRP A 70 -9.46 -23.08 -3.91
N PHE A 71 -8.34 -23.60 -3.43
CA PHE A 71 -7.08 -23.78 -4.15
C PHE A 71 -6.32 -22.48 -4.50
N SER A 72 -5.08 -22.66 -4.90
CA SER A 72 -4.18 -21.65 -5.43
C SER A 72 -3.67 -22.05 -6.83
N GLY A 73 -3.01 -21.14 -7.53
CA GLY A 73 -2.48 -21.39 -8.87
C GLY A 73 -3.58 -21.61 -9.92
N TRP A 74 -3.32 -22.45 -10.92
CA TRP A 74 -4.24 -22.69 -12.03
C TRP A 74 -5.57 -23.36 -11.63
N MET A 75 -5.55 -24.22 -10.58
CA MET A 75 -6.76 -24.85 -10.04
C MET A 75 -7.75 -23.86 -9.44
N ARG A 76 -7.28 -22.67 -9.03
CA ARG A 76 -8.12 -21.59 -8.57
C ARG A 76 -9.14 -21.14 -9.62
N HIS A 77 -8.75 -21.12 -10.91
CA HIS A 77 -9.66 -20.74 -11.99
C HIS A 77 -10.85 -21.71 -12.15
N LEU A 78 -10.62 -23.02 -11.97
CA LEU A 78 -11.71 -24.00 -11.93
C LEU A 78 -12.57 -23.84 -10.68
N ALA A 79 -11.95 -23.65 -9.53
CA ALA A 79 -12.65 -23.43 -8.27
C ALA A 79 -13.54 -22.17 -8.29
N ILE A 80 -13.10 -21.09 -8.91
CA ILE A 80 -13.89 -19.86 -9.10
C ILE A 80 -15.14 -20.16 -9.92
N GLY A 81 -15.05 -21.00 -10.97
CA GLY A 81 -16.20 -21.42 -11.77
C GLY A 81 -17.32 -22.07 -10.94
N LEU A 82 -16.97 -22.84 -9.90
CA LEU A 82 -17.92 -23.44 -8.98
C LEU A 82 -18.31 -22.48 -7.83
N TRP A 83 -17.38 -21.64 -7.38
CA TRP A 83 -17.59 -20.70 -6.29
C TRP A 83 -18.59 -19.58 -6.66
N ILE A 84 -18.53 -19.09 -7.91
CA ILE A 84 -19.41 -18.03 -8.39
C ILE A 84 -20.88 -18.41 -8.25
N PRO A 85 -21.42 -19.53 -8.80
CA PRO A 85 -22.82 -19.86 -8.69
C PRO A 85 -23.31 -19.96 -7.24
N ILE A 86 -22.48 -20.47 -6.32
CA ILE A 86 -22.82 -20.64 -4.91
C ILE A 86 -23.04 -19.28 -4.23
N HIS A 87 -22.19 -18.29 -4.52
CA HIS A 87 -22.19 -17.00 -3.84
C HIS A 87 -22.88 -15.88 -4.64
N LEU A 88 -23.16 -16.13 -5.93
CA LEU A 88 -23.74 -15.14 -6.83
C LEU A 88 -25.07 -14.58 -6.29
N LYS A 89 -25.94 -15.45 -5.75
CA LYS A 89 -27.23 -15.05 -5.18
C LYS A 89 -27.07 -14.09 -4.01
N THR A 90 -26.08 -14.32 -3.15
CA THR A 90 -25.79 -13.45 -2.01
C THR A 90 -25.31 -12.08 -2.49
N VAL A 91 -24.29 -12.06 -3.36
CA VAL A 91 -23.74 -10.81 -3.92
C VAL A 91 -24.83 -10.02 -4.69
N TRP A 92 -25.64 -10.72 -5.47
CA TRP A 92 -26.77 -10.13 -6.20
C TRP A 92 -27.78 -9.47 -5.28
N LYS A 93 -28.21 -10.15 -4.20
CA LYS A 93 -29.15 -9.63 -3.21
C LYS A 93 -28.61 -8.38 -2.54
N GLU A 94 -27.34 -8.40 -2.13
CA GLU A 94 -26.70 -7.27 -1.47
C GLU A 94 -26.56 -6.06 -2.41
N ILE A 95 -26.15 -6.26 -3.67
CA ILE A 95 -26.09 -5.20 -4.66
C ILE A 95 -27.49 -4.63 -4.94
N LYS A 96 -28.52 -5.50 -5.07
CA LYS A 96 -29.89 -5.06 -5.34
C LYS A 96 -30.45 -4.17 -4.24
N SER A 97 -30.09 -4.44 -2.97
CA SER A 97 -30.56 -3.70 -1.79
C SER A 97 -29.77 -2.40 -1.54
N SER A 98 -28.68 -2.16 -2.24
CA SER A 98 -27.85 -0.96 -2.11
C SER A 98 -28.25 0.15 -3.09
N ASP A 99 -27.90 1.39 -2.79
CA ASP A 99 -28.08 2.55 -3.66
C ASP A 99 -26.86 2.79 -4.54
N ILE A 100 -25.66 2.56 -4.00
CA ILE A 100 -24.35 2.74 -4.65
C ILE A 100 -23.49 1.52 -4.40
N VAL A 101 -22.71 1.13 -5.42
CA VAL A 101 -21.76 0.02 -5.32
C VAL A 101 -20.34 0.55 -5.50
N HIS A 102 -19.45 0.17 -4.57
CA HIS A 102 -18.01 0.40 -4.69
C HIS A 102 -17.30 -0.94 -4.90
N THR A 103 -16.55 -1.07 -5.98
CA THR A 103 -15.78 -2.27 -6.28
C THR A 103 -14.30 -1.98 -6.41
N MET A 104 -13.47 -2.93 -6.00
CA MET A 104 -12.01 -2.85 -6.09
C MET A 104 -11.49 -3.90 -7.06
N VAL A 105 -10.82 -3.46 -8.10
CA VAL A 105 -10.21 -4.30 -9.15
C VAL A 105 -8.70 -3.97 -9.26
N PRO A 106 -7.86 -4.89 -9.75
CA PRO A 106 -8.15 -6.26 -10.13
C PRO A 106 -8.46 -7.15 -8.91
N GLY A 107 -9.25 -8.18 -9.14
CA GLY A 107 -9.64 -9.17 -8.13
C GLY A 107 -10.97 -9.81 -8.52
N ASP A 108 -11.09 -11.12 -8.31
CA ASP A 108 -12.20 -11.93 -8.79
C ASP A 108 -13.55 -11.41 -8.27
N ILE A 109 -13.66 -11.21 -6.95
CA ILE A 109 -14.89 -10.75 -6.30
C ILE A 109 -15.24 -9.31 -6.73
N GLY A 110 -14.23 -8.44 -6.83
CA GLY A 110 -14.42 -7.07 -7.29
C GLY A 110 -14.90 -6.99 -8.74
N LEU A 111 -14.36 -7.82 -9.62
CA LEU A 111 -14.79 -7.91 -11.02
C LEU A 111 -16.22 -8.43 -11.15
N ILE A 112 -16.57 -9.49 -10.40
CA ILE A 112 -17.95 -10.02 -10.34
C ILE A 112 -18.89 -8.93 -9.85
N GLY A 113 -18.55 -8.24 -8.77
CA GLY A 113 -19.33 -7.11 -8.25
C GLY A 113 -19.52 -6.00 -9.28
N THR A 114 -18.49 -5.67 -10.05
CA THR A 114 -18.55 -4.69 -11.15
C THR A 114 -19.54 -5.13 -12.22
N LEU A 115 -19.43 -6.35 -12.73
CA LEU A 115 -20.31 -6.87 -13.78
C LEU A 115 -21.78 -6.95 -13.32
N LEU A 116 -22.02 -7.45 -12.10
CA LEU A 116 -23.39 -7.51 -11.54
C LEU A 116 -23.99 -6.11 -11.34
N SER A 117 -23.19 -5.15 -10.92
CA SER A 117 -23.64 -3.76 -10.77
C SER A 117 -24.06 -3.13 -12.09
N LEU A 118 -23.34 -3.43 -13.16
CA LEU A 118 -23.70 -2.99 -14.52
C LEU A 118 -25.03 -3.63 -14.98
N ILE A 119 -25.21 -4.93 -14.76
CA ILE A 119 -26.46 -5.66 -15.08
C ILE A 119 -27.64 -5.06 -14.29
N LEU A 120 -27.45 -4.78 -13.00
CA LEU A 120 -28.47 -4.18 -12.13
C LEU A 120 -28.61 -2.67 -12.28
N ARG A 121 -27.84 -2.05 -13.19
CA ARG A 121 -27.83 -0.60 -13.48
C ARG A 121 -27.63 0.27 -12.23
N LYS A 122 -26.83 -0.21 -11.28
CA LYS A 122 -26.52 0.54 -10.07
C LYS A 122 -25.44 1.58 -10.36
N PRO A 123 -25.50 2.77 -9.73
CA PRO A 123 -24.38 3.70 -9.70
C PRO A 123 -23.14 3.02 -9.16
N LEU A 124 -22.04 3.11 -9.90
CA LEU A 124 -20.85 2.31 -9.65
C LEU A 124 -19.62 3.18 -9.47
N PHE A 125 -18.93 3.00 -8.37
CA PHE A 125 -17.60 3.52 -8.13
C PHE A 125 -16.59 2.37 -8.21
N VAL A 126 -15.78 2.35 -9.25
CA VAL A 126 -14.70 1.35 -9.42
C VAL A 126 -13.37 1.96 -9.04
N ARG A 127 -12.65 1.28 -8.17
CA ARG A 127 -11.26 1.61 -7.86
C ARG A 127 -10.33 0.55 -8.44
N HIS A 128 -9.44 0.98 -9.31
CA HIS A 128 -8.33 0.14 -9.80
C HIS A 128 -7.17 0.25 -8.82
N CYS A 129 -6.82 -0.85 -8.13
CA CYS A 129 -5.86 -0.89 -7.03
C CYS A 129 -4.42 -1.25 -7.44
N GLY A 130 -4.16 -1.52 -8.72
CA GLY A 130 -2.82 -1.76 -9.27
C GLY A 130 -2.28 -0.56 -10.03
N THR A 131 -1.09 -0.71 -10.58
CA THR A 131 -0.53 0.30 -11.50
C THR A 131 -1.38 0.37 -12.76
N TRP A 132 -1.93 1.55 -13.07
CA TRP A 132 -2.67 1.77 -14.30
C TRP A 132 -1.76 1.54 -15.53
N GLY A 133 -2.30 0.89 -16.54
CA GLY A 133 -1.54 0.56 -17.77
C GLY A 133 -0.73 -0.74 -17.67
N ASN A 134 -0.73 -1.45 -16.54
CA ASN A 134 -0.09 -2.76 -16.44
C ASN A 134 -1.04 -3.89 -16.86
N HIS A 135 -0.66 -4.66 -17.87
CA HIS A 135 -1.49 -5.69 -18.51
C HIS A 135 -0.83 -7.07 -18.42
N THR A 136 -0.53 -7.53 -17.23
CA THR A 136 0.20 -8.80 -17.03
C THR A 136 -0.65 -10.04 -17.25
N THR A 137 -1.95 -9.96 -16.93
CA THR A 137 -2.87 -11.09 -17.04
C THR A 137 -3.99 -10.83 -18.06
N ILE A 138 -4.70 -11.88 -18.48
CA ILE A 138 -5.89 -11.76 -19.33
C ILE A 138 -6.97 -10.95 -18.61
N THR A 139 -7.13 -11.16 -17.32
CA THR A 139 -8.07 -10.40 -16.48
C THR A 139 -7.72 -8.92 -16.44
N ASP A 140 -6.43 -8.55 -16.32
CA ASP A 140 -6.00 -7.16 -16.37
C ASP A 140 -6.33 -6.51 -17.72
N ARG A 141 -6.08 -7.21 -18.82
CA ARG A 141 -6.42 -6.74 -20.18
C ARG A 141 -7.93 -6.49 -20.32
N PHE A 142 -8.75 -7.42 -19.82
CA PHE A 142 -10.20 -7.26 -19.83
C PHE A 142 -10.66 -6.06 -18.99
N ILE A 143 -10.11 -5.89 -17.79
CA ILE A 143 -10.42 -4.76 -16.91
C ILE A 143 -10.04 -3.44 -17.59
N HIS A 144 -8.86 -3.33 -18.16
CA HIS A 144 -8.41 -2.13 -18.87
C HIS A 144 -9.27 -1.82 -20.13
N TRP A 145 -9.78 -2.84 -20.81
CA TRP A 145 -10.73 -2.65 -21.89
C TRP A 145 -12.11 -2.21 -21.39
N LEU A 146 -12.55 -2.73 -20.23
CA LEU A 146 -13.88 -2.47 -19.68
C LEU A 146 -13.99 -1.09 -19.02
N LEU A 147 -13.02 -0.72 -18.17
CA LEU A 147 -13.12 0.47 -17.31
C LEU A 147 -13.31 1.76 -18.10
N PRO A 148 -12.60 2.06 -19.19
CA PRO A 148 -12.85 3.26 -20.00
C PRO A 148 -14.26 3.33 -20.60
N LYS A 149 -14.84 2.18 -20.91
CA LYS A 149 -16.20 2.11 -21.52
C LYS A 149 -17.33 2.37 -20.52
N ILE A 150 -17.11 1.97 -19.25
CA ILE A 150 -18.09 2.16 -18.18
C ILE A 150 -17.93 3.47 -17.42
N ALA A 151 -16.80 4.16 -17.54
CA ALA A 151 -16.51 5.45 -16.91
C ALA A 151 -17.31 6.57 -17.57
N LYS A 152 -18.64 6.53 -17.42
CA LYS A 152 -19.59 7.49 -17.98
C LYS A 152 -20.88 7.56 -17.17
N GLY A 153 -21.61 8.65 -17.30
CA GLY A 153 -22.90 8.86 -16.63
C GLY A 153 -22.75 8.89 -15.11
N LYS A 154 -23.39 7.95 -14.41
CA LYS A 154 -23.35 7.83 -12.94
C LYS A 154 -22.17 7.01 -12.42
N ASN A 155 -21.34 6.43 -13.31
CA ASN A 155 -20.23 5.59 -12.93
C ASN A 155 -18.95 6.42 -12.80
N VAL A 156 -18.19 6.16 -11.75
CA VAL A 156 -16.90 6.78 -11.48
C VAL A 156 -15.82 5.71 -11.48
N VAL A 157 -14.75 5.94 -12.22
CA VAL A 157 -13.57 5.07 -12.21
C VAL A 157 -12.38 5.86 -11.68
N MET A 158 -11.69 5.29 -10.71
CA MET A 158 -10.46 5.87 -10.15
C MET A 158 -9.31 4.89 -10.25
N ALA A 159 -8.22 5.36 -10.83
CA ALA A 159 -6.97 4.61 -10.93
C ALA A 159 -6.06 4.96 -9.75
N THR A 160 -5.54 3.95 -9.06
CA THR A 160 -4.54 4.18 -8.02
C THR A 160 -3.20 4.50 -8.67
N GLY A 161 -2.60 5.60 -8.26
CA GLY A 161 -1.37 6.11 -8.84
C GLY A 161 -1.33 7.63 -8.77
N GLY A 162 -0.61 8.24 -9.69
CA GLY A 162 -0.49 9.69 -9.79
C GLY A 162 0.28 10.09 -11.03
N GLY A 163 0.12 11.34 -11.44
CA GLY A 163 0.81 11.94 -12.57
C GLY A 163 0.23 13.32 -12.87
N LYS A 164 0.89 14.04 -13.77
CA LYS A 164 0.43 15.35 -14.24
C LYS A 164 -0.77 15.20 -15.20
N ASP A 165 -0.77 14.10 -15.96
CA ASP A 165 -1.82 13.80 -16.93
C ASP A 165 -2.90 12.88 -16.34
N TYR A 166 -4.06 12.83 -16.98
CA TYR A 166 -5.11 11.89 -16.62
C TYR A 166 -4.65 10.43 -16.85
N PRO A 167 -5.15 9.45 -16.05
CA PRO A 167 -4.82 8.05 -16.26
C PRO A 167 -5.14 7.55 -17.67
N GLU A 168 -6.22 8.07 -18.24
CA GLU A 168 -6.67 7.76 -19.60
C GLU A 168 -6.84 9.07 -20.39
N PRO A 169 -5.96 9.39 -21.35
CA PRO A 169 -6.00 10.66 -22.07
C PRO A 169 -7.32 10.90 -22.82
N LEU A 170 -7.93 9.83 -23.32
CA LEU A 170 -9.17 9.88 -24.08
C LEU A 170 -10.44 9.86 -23.20
N ASN A 171 -10.32 9.60 -21.90
CA ASN A 171 -11.46 9.56 -20.98
C ASN A 171 -11.17 10.24 -19.64
N ARG A 172 -11.45 11.52 -19.55
CA ARG A 172 -11.27 12.34 -18.34
C ARG A 172 -12.18 11.94 -17.16
N ASN A 173 -13.12 11.01 -17.35
CA ASN A 173 -13.92 10.46 -16.25
C ASN A 173 -13.15 9.43 -15.42
N ILE A 174 -11.97 8.99 -15.91
CA ILE A 174 -11.02 8.21 -15.10
C ILE A 174 -10.06 9.19 -14.46
N LYS A 175 -9.98 9.16 -13.12
CA LYS A 175 -9.16 10.09 -12.34
C LYS A 175 -8.16 9.34 -11.49
N TRP A 176 -7.05 9.99 -11.16
CA TRP A 176 -6.15 9.47 -10.15
C TRP A 176 -6.79 9.53 -8.77
N ILE A 177 -6.56 8.49 -7.97
CA ILE A 177 -6.86 8.47 -6.54
C ILE A 177 -5.58 8.23 -5.76
N PHE A 178 -5.31 9.12 -4.84
CA PHE A 178 -4.26 8.97 -3.86
C PHE A 178 -4.86 8.31 -2.62
N SER A 179 -4.17 7.32 -2.08
CA SER A 179 -4.65 6.54 -0.95
C SER A 179 -3.64 6.60 0.17
N THR A 180 -3.89 7.47 1.12
CA THR A 180 -3.12 7.50 2.37
C THR A 180 -3.71 6.58 3.43
N SER A 181 -2.87 6.13 4.35
CA SER A 181 -3.26 5.47 5.61
C SER A 181 -3.21 6.42 6.80
N ILE A 182 -2.74 7.66 6.61
CA ILE A 182 -2.63 8.67 7.67
C ILE A 182 -3.86 9.56 7.68
N THR A 183 -4.44 9.75 8.84
CA THR A 183 -5.54 10.69 9.07
C THR A 183 -4.99 12.10 9.30
N LYS A 184 -5.85 13.12 9.15
CA LYS A 184 -5.48 14.52 9.47
C LYS A 184 -5.07 14.66 10.93
N HIS A 185 -5.73 13.94 11.83
CA HIS A 185 -5.42 13.95 13.26
C HIS A 185 -4.03 13.35 13.53
N GLU A 186 -3.73 12.20 12.97
CA GLU A 186 -2.39 11.59 13.09
C GLU A 186 -1.32 12.52 12.52
N TRP A 187 -1.52 13.04 11.30
CA TRP A 187 -0.58 13.97 10.67
C TRP A 187 -0.29 15.21 11.53
N ALA A 188 -1.33 15.79 12.16
CA ALA A 188 -1.17 16.96 13.01
C ALA A 188 -0.40 16.67 14.32
N ASN A 189 -0.48 15.43 14.82
CA ASN A 189 0.13 15.00 16.07
C ASN A 189 1.47 14.25 15.88
N LEU A 190 1.94 14.06 14.63
CA LEU A 190 3.26 13.48 14.40
C LEU A 190 4.33 14.38 15.01
N GLN A 191 5.05 13.83 15.99
CA GLN A 191 6.26 14.46 16.49
C GLN A 191 7.37 14.25 15.45
N LEU A 192 7.95 15.34 15.02
CA LEU A 192 9.12 15.31 14.17
C LEU A 192 10.33 15.30 15.08
N ASP A 193 11.07 14.21 15.03
CA ASP A 193 12.38 14.18 15.68
C ASP A 193 13.34 15.19 15.03
N LYS A 194 14.40 15.47 15.76
CA LYS A 194 15.44 16.38 15.27
C LYS A 194 16.03 15.81 13.99
N PRO A 195 16.23 16.66 12.98
CA PRO A 195 16.99 16.23 11.80
C PRO A 195 18.40 15.78 12.25
N TRP A 196 18.95 14.79 11.56
CA TRP A 196 20.28 14.30 11.83
C TRP A 196 21.33 15.44 11.79
N ASP A 197 22.07 15.61 12.88
CA ASP A 197 23.06 16.69 13.05
C ASP A 197 24.48 16.29 12.61
N GLY A 198 24.68 15.00 12.31
CA GLY A 198 25.97 14.43 11.90
C GLY A 198 26.84 13.95 13.06
N GLU A 199 26.44 14.10 14.30
CA GLU A 199 27.16 13.66 15.48
C GLU A 199 26.65 12.31 16.01
N GLU A 200 25.32 12.11 15.90
CA GLU A 200 24.66 10.88 16.30
C GLU A 200 24.71 9.81 15.19
N SER A 201 24.35 8.58 15.55
CA SER A 201 24.16 7.48 14.60
C SER A 201 23.15 7.86 13.50
N LEU A 202 23.53 7.64 12.24
CA LEU A 202 22.61 7.79 11.12
C LEU A 202 21.65 6.59 11.07
N ASN A 203 20.36 6.85 11.27
CA ASN A 203 19.33 5.82 11.33
C ASN A 203 18.56 5.77 10.01
N LEU A 204 18.63 4.63 9.34
CA LEU A 204 17.86 4.31 8.14
C LEU A 204 16.67 3.44 8.50
N ILE A 205 15.56 3.59 7.78
CA ILE A 205 14.39 2.73 7.94
C ILE A 205 13.82 2.32 6.58
N THR A 206 13.31 1.09 6.53
CA THR A 206 12.48 0.60 5.43
C THR A 206 11.24 -0.08 5.98
N VAL A 207 10.10 0.12 5.33
CA VAL A 207 8.80 -0.43 5.73
C VAL A 207 8.14 -1.13 4.55
N GLY A 208 7.78 -2.40 4.71
CA GLY A 208 7.07 -3.14 3.68
C GLY A 208 7.19 -4.65 3.83
N ARG A 209 6.52 -5.38 2.93
CA ARG A 209 6.63 -6.84 2.88
C ARG A 209 8.06 -7.27 2.55
N LEU A 210 8.58 -8.25 3.26
CA LEU A 210 9.92 -8.79 3.00
C LEU A 210 9.87 -9.81 1.86
N SER A 211 9.79 -9.31 0.61
CA SER A 211 9.74 -10.08 -0.62
C SER A 211 10.84 -9.64 -1.60
N ASN A 212 11.12 -10.45 -2.63
CA ASN A 212 12.20 -10.19 -3.58
C ASN A 212 12.11 -8.81 -4.23
N ASP A 213 10.90 -8.40 -4.57
CA ASP A 213 10.62 -7.15 -5.28
C ASP A 213 10.87 -5.89 -4.42
N LYS A 214 10.99 -6.03 -3.10
CA LYS A 214 11.30 -4.92 -2.18
C LYS A 214 12.79 -4.65 -2.01
N ASN A 215 13.66 -5.57 -2.45
CA ASN A 215 15.12 -5.43 -2.45
C ASN A 215 15.75 -4.99 -1.11
N VAL A 216 15.17 -5.36 0.01
CA VAL A 216 15.68 -5.02 1.36
C VAL A 216 17.12 -5.51 1.54
N GLN A 217 17.48 -6.63 0.92
CA GLN A 217 18.85 -7.15 0.92
C GLN A 217 19.87 -6.13 0.40
N SER A 218 19.51 -5.30 -0.58
CA SER A 218 20.40 -4.28 -1.12
C SER A 218 20.67 -3.17 -0.13
N ILE A 219 19.74 -2.85 0.77
CA ILE A 219 19.95 -1.88 1.86
C ILE A 219 20.97 -2.45 2.84
N ILE A 220 20.77 -3.71 3.30
CA ILE A 220 21.69 -4.37 4.22
C ILE A 220 23.12 -4.40 3.64
N ARG A 221 23.26 -4.77 2.36
CA ARG A 221 24.54 -4.82 1.65
C ARG A 221 25.18 -3.45 1.40
N ALA A 222 24.43 -2.35 1.50
CA ALA A 222 24.99 -0.99 1.41
C ALA A 222 25.66 -0.53 2.71
N LEU A 223 25.26 -1.10 3.87
CA LEU A 223 25.74 -0.66 5.17
C LEU A 223 27.26 -0.74 5.35
N PRO A 224 28.01 -1.78 4.92
CA PRO A 224 29.46 -1.84 5.07
C PRO A 224 30.20 -0.67 4.41
N LYS A 225 29.67 -0.12 3.30
CA LYS A 225 30.23 1.08 2.67
C LYS A 225 29.94 2.32 3.52
N LEU A 226 28.73 2.42 4.08
CA LEU A 226 28.31 3.55 4.90
C LEU A 226 28.96 3.59 6.26
N GLN A 227 29.27 2.43 6.86
CA GLN A 227 30.01 2.31 8.14
C GLN A 227 31.39 2.94 8.12
N LYS A 228 32.00 3.13 6.94
CA LYS A 228 33.26 3.85 6.78
C LYS A 228 33.15 5.35 7.05
N HIS A 229 31.92 5.89 7.04
CA HIS A 229 31.64 7.33 7.15
C HIS A 229 30.81 7.68 8.38
N PHE A 230 29.96 6.74 8.87
CA PHE A 230 28.99 7.00 9.95
C PHE A 230 28.88 5.81 10.89
N GLN A 231 28.53 6.08 12.14
CA GLN A 231 27.81 5.08 12.93
C GLN A 231 26.41 4.95 12.32
N ILE A 232 26.03 3.75 11.87
CA ILE A 232 24.79 3.55 11.11
C ILE A 232 23.93 2.45 11.71
N LYS A 233 22.62 2.66 11.71
CA LYS A 233 21.60 1.68 12.09
C LYS A 233 20.56 1.56 10.98
N LEU A 234 19.94 0.39 10.90
CA LEU A 234 18.86 0.12 9.94
C LEU A 234 17.71 -0.57 10.66
N ASP A 235 16.55 0.06 10.64
CA ASP A 235 15.29 -0.53 11.08
C ASP A 235 14.55 -1.13 9.88
N ILE A 236 14.19 -2.41 9.98
CA ILE A 236 13.42 -3.14 8.97
C ILE A 236 12.07 -3.50 9.57
N VAL A 237 11.00 -2.89 9.05
CA VAL A 237 9.63 -3.10 9.51
C VAL A 237 8.83 -3.87 8.47
N GLY A 238 8.27 -4.99 8.89
CA GLY A 238 7.48 -5.90 8.06
C GLY A 238 7.94 -7.34 8.16
N ASP A 239 7.22 -8.22 7.48
CA ASP A 239 7.44 -9.64 7.45
C ASP A 239 7.26 -10.19 6.02
N GLY A 240 7.74 -11.40 5.76
CA GLY A 240 7.61 -12.03 4.46
C GLY A 240 8.56 -13.21 4.25
N ASP A 241 8.45 -13.82 3.07
CA ASP A 241 9.20 -15.03 2.68
C ASP A 241 10.73 -14.85 2.67
N LYS A 242 11.21 -13.61 2.69
CA LYS A 242 12.64 -13.29 2.67
C LYS A 242 13.26 -13.05 4.06
N LEU A 243 12.49 -13.06 5.13
CA LEU A 243 12.99 -12.77 6.47
C LEU A 243 14.24 -13.61 6.82
N ASN A 244 14.16 -14.92 6.68
CA ASN A 244 15.30 -15.81 7.03
C ASN A 244 16.54 -15.49 6.18
N SER A 245 16.37 -15.30 4.86
CA SER A 245 17.50 -14.96 3.99
C SER A 245 18.12 -13.58 4.31
N LEU A 246 17.32 -12.63 4.79
CA LEU A 246 17.80 -11.31 5.21
C LEU A 246 18.58 -11.40 6.53
N LEU A 247 18.12 -12.22 7.48
CA LEU A 247 18.83 -12.52 8.71
C LEU A 247 20.21 -13.18 8.42
N ASP A 248 20.25 -14.16 7.50
CA ASP A 248 21.50 -14.81 7.08
C ASP A 248 22.48 -13.81 6.45
N VAL A 249 22.00 -12.91 5.58
CA VAL A 249 22.83 -11.85 4.99
C VAL A 249 23.36 -10.90 6.07
N THR A 250 22.52 -10.49 7.01
CA THR A 250 22.92 -9.62 8.14
C THR A 250 24.05 -10.25 8.94
N LYS A 251 23.89 -11.52 9.31
CA LYS A 251 24.90 -12.29 10.04
C LYS A 251 26.19 -12.48 9.25
N SER A 252 26.08 -12.81 7.95
CA SER A 252 27.27 -13.03 7.10
C SER A 252 28.13 -11.77 6.93
N LEU A 253 27.54 -10.59 7.12
CA LEU A 253 28.22 -9.30 7.07
C LEU A 253 28.62 -8.75 8.44
N GLY A 254 28.31 -9.47 9.55
CA GLY A 254 28.60 -9.02 10.92
C GLY A 254 27.81 -7.77 11.32
N LEU A 255 26.56 -7.64 10.84
CA LEU A 255 25.73 -6.44 11.01
C LEU A 255 24.61 -6.61 12.05
N GLU A 256 24.66 -7.64 12.89
CA GLU A 256 23.61 -7.95 13.86
C GLU A 256 23.36 -6.81 14.86
N ASN A 257 24.40 -6.04 15.18
CA ASN A 257 24.30 -4.88 16.06
C ASN A 257 23.83 -3.59 15.34
N ASN A 258 23.72 -3.62 14.00
CA ASN A 258 23.36 -2.48 13.18
C ASN A 258 21.97 -2.60 12.57
N VAL A 259 21.42 -3.81 12.46
CA VAL A 259 20.16 -4.08 11.79
C VAL A 259 19.15 -4.63 12.78
N THR A 260 17.99 -3.97 12.89
CA THR A 260 16.90 -4.41 13.75
C THR A 260 15.68 -4.82 12.89
N PHE A 261 15.23 -6.06 13.06
CA PHE A 261 14.01 -6.57 12.42
C PHE A 261 12.84 -6.46 13.40
N HIS A 262 11.87 -5.61 13.10
CA HIS A 262 10.70 -5.36 13.96
C HIS A 262 9.53 -6.31 13.69
N GLY A 263 9.57 -7.06 12.57
CA GLY A 263 8.41 -7.86 12.13
C GLY A 263 7.22 -6.99 11.73
N ASN A 264 6.03 -7.56 11.76
CA ASN A 264 4.79 -6.82 11.52
C ASN A 264 4.44 -5.95 12.73
N CYS A 265 4.37 -4.66 12.53
CA CYS A 265 4.01 -3.66 13.54
C CYS A 265 2.61 -3.10 13.30
N ARG A 266 1.98 -2.59 14.34
CA ARG A 266 0.75 -1.81 14.24
C ARG A 266 1.03 -0.47 13.58
N HIS A 267 0.01 0.15 13.01
CA HIS A 267 0.16 1.42 12.28
C HIS A 267 0.77 2.55 13.13
N ASP A 268 0.33 2.68 14.38
CA ASP A 268 0.86 3.66 15.33
C ASP A 268 2.34 3.42 15.67
N GLU A 269 2.75 2.15 15.79
CA GLU A 269 4.16 1.75 16.01
C GLU A 269 5.02 2.06 14.77
N VAL A 270 4.48 1.82 13.56
CA VAL A 270 5.16 2.18 12.31
C VAL A 270 5.42 3.67 12.24
N LEU A 271 4.42 4.51 12.53
CA LEU A 271 4.59 5.96 12.53
C LEU A 271 5.62 6.43 13.56
N LYS A 272 5.64 5.82 14.75
CA LYS A 272 6.65 6.10 15.77
C LYS A 272 8.05 5.71 15.31
N LEU A 273 8.22 4.53 14.72
CA LEU A 273 9.51 4.08 14.17
C LEU A 273 9.97 5.01 13.04
N LEU A 274 9.07 5.39 12.13
CA LEU A 274 9.39 6.36 11.09
C LEU A 274 9.87 7.69 11.68
N SER A 275 9.17 8.23 12.68
CA SER A 275 9.54 9.51 13.30
C SER A 275 10.90 9.49 14.00
N ASN A 276 11.37 8.31 14.45
CA ASN A 276 12.65 8.15 15.15
C ASN A 276 13.84 7.86 14.21
N ASN A 277 13.63 7.90 12.92
CA ASN A 277 14.65 7.62 11.90
C ASN A 277 14.98 8.88 11.10
N HIS A 278 16.08 8.85 10.30
CA HIS A 278 16.58 10.01 9.58
C HIS A 278 16.35 9.93 8.08
N ILE A 279 16.41 8.73 7.48
CA ILE A 279 16.23 8.52 6.04
C ILE A 279 15.36 7.29 5.82
N PHE A 280 14.34 7.43 4.98
CA PHE A 280 13.54 6.32 4.48
C PHE A 280 14.12 5.75 3.19
N VAL A 281 14.37 4.42 3.14
CA VAL A 281 14.96 3.76 1.97
C VAL A 281 13.98 2.76 1.37
N PHE A 282 13.60 2.95 0.09
CA PHE A 282 12.55 2.18 -0.57
C PHE A 282 12.97 1.70 -1.96
N PRO A 283 13.88 0.70 -2.08
CA PRO A 283 14.44 0.23 -3.33
C PRO A 283 13.54 -0.82 -4.01
N THR A 284 12.28 -0.51 -4.22
CA THR A 284 11.30 -1.45 -4.79
C THR A 284 11.42 -1.57 -6.30
N ASN A 285 11.26 -2.78 -6.84
CA ASN A 285 11.07 -3.04 -8.27
C ASN A 285 9.60 -3.23 -8.65
N THR A 286 8.72 -3.27 -7.66
CA THR A 286 7.29 -3.47 -7.90
C THR A 286 6.66 -2.20 -8.46
N LYS A 287 5.95 -2.34 -9.55
CA LYS A 287 5.06 -1.31 -10.06
C LYS A 287 3.84 -1.18 -9.16
N GLU A 288 4.02 -0.57 -8.01
CA GLU A 288 2.93 -0.29 -7.06
C GLU A 288 2.03 0.82 -7.59
N GLY A 289 0.74 0.69 -7.38
CA GLY A 289 -0.19 1.76 -7.73
C GLY A 289 0.09 3.03 -6.92
N PHE A 290 0.26 2.88 -5.59
CA PHE A 290 0.59 3.99 -4.71
C PHE A 290 1.32 3.50 -3.44
N PRO A 291 2.57 3.92 -3.21
CA PRO A 291 3.40 3.39 -2.12
C PRO A 291 3.05 4.06 -0.77
N LYS A 292 2.18 3.42 0.03
CA LYS A 292 1.71 3.98 1.30
C LYS A 292 2.85 4.23 2.29
N ALA A 293 3.79 3.28 2.39
CA ALA A 293 4.93 3.43 3.28
C ALA A 293 5.80 4.65 2.97
N LEU A 294 5.95 5.00 1.67
CA LEU A 294 6.63 6.23 1.27
C LEU A 294 5.87 7.47 1.74
N LEU A 295 4.54 7.49 1.60
CA LEU A 295 3.74 8.61 2.10
C LEU A 295 3.77 8.72 3.63
N GLU A 296 3.76 7.61 4.33
CA GLU A 296 3.89 7.57 5.79
C GLU A 296 5.24 8.15 6.22
N ALA A 297 6.32 7.78 5.55
CA ALA A 297 7.64 8.34 5.77
C ALA A 297 7.69 9.85 5.47
N MET A 298 7.12 10.28 4.33
CA MET A 298 7.05 11.69 3.96
C MET A 298 6.24 12.51 4.97
N ALA A 299 5.11 11.98 5.47
CA ALA A 299 4.32 12.62 6.49
C ALA A 299 5.07 12.77 7.84
N CYS A 300 5.95 11.83 8.16
CA CYS A 300 6.89 11.92 9.27
C CYS A 300 8.09 12.83 9.00
N GLY A 301 8.14 13.49 7.84
CA GLY A 301 9.21 14.42 7.49
C GLY A 301 10.54 13.73 7.12
N LEU A 302 10.52 12.44 6.75
CA LEU A 302 11.73 11.76 6.34
C LEU A 302 12.07 12.05 4.87
N PRO A 303 13.27 12.53 4.57
CA PRO A 303 13.80 12.49 3.22
C PRO A 303 13.89 11.03 2.75
N SER A 304 13.60 10.78 1.50
CA SER A 304 13.44 9.41 1.00
C SER A 304 14.41 9.11 -0.15
N ILE A 305 15.00 7.91 -0.11
CA ILE A 305 15.74 7.33 -1.22
C ILE A 305 14.90 6.20 -1.80
N ALA A 306 14.45 6.35 -3.05
CA ALA A 306 13.56 5.38 -3.65
C ALA A 306 13.84 5.19 -5.13
N THR A 307 13.45 4.03 -5.67
CA THR A 307 13.66 3.69 -7.08
C THR A 307 12.68 4.40 -8.01
N ARG A 308 13.11 4.58 -9.25
CA ARG A 308 12.31 5.16 -10.34
C ARG A 308 11.22 4.19 -10.83
N VAL A 309 10.19 4.01 -10.01
CA VAL A 309 9.08 3.08 -10.30
C VAL A 309 7.74 3.78 -10.10
N SER A 310 6.81 3.60 -11.05
CA SER A 310 5.43 4.08 -10.94
C SER A 310 5.34 5.58 -10.59
N VAL A 311 4.60 5.94 -9.55
CA VAL A 311 4.37 7.32 -9.09
C VAL A 311 5.53 7.89 -8.24
N ILE A 312 6.51 7.08 -7.86
CA ILE A 312 7.59 7.49 -6.94
C ILE A 312 8.33 8.73 -7.42
N PRO A 313 8.80 8.83 -8.69
CA PRO A 313 9.48 10.04 -9.17
C PRO A 313 8.61 11.29 -9.00
N PHE A 314 7.32 11.19 -9.29
CA PHE A 314 6.37 12.30 -9.13
C PHE A 314 6.26 12.77 -7.66
N LEU A 315 6.25 11.84 -6.70
CA LEU A 315 6.19 12.18 -5.26
C LEU A 315 7.48 12.84 -4.78
N ILE A 316 8.65 12.44 -5.32
CA ILE A 316 9.97 12.93 -4.90
C ILE A 316 10.45 14.14 -5.74
N GLU A 317 9.81 14.45 -6.87
CA GLU A 317 10.17 15.57 -7.78
C GLU A 317 10.37 16.91 -7.08
N ASN A 318 9.65 17.17 -5.98
CA ASN A 318 9.73 18.43 -5.23
C ASN A 318 10.95 18.49 -4.28
N LYS A 319 12.03 17.79 -4.62
CA LYS A 319 13.25 17.72 -3.82
C LYS A 319 13.00 17.21 -2.38
N CYS A 320 12.14 16.18 -2.27
CA CYS A 320 11.84 15.53 -1.00
C CYS A 320 12.75 14.33 -0.72
N GLY A 321 13.71 14.07 -1.61
CA GLY A 321 14.61 12.93 -1.53
C GLY A 321 15.38 12.71 -2.84
N ILE A 322 15.92 11.50 -2.98
CA ILE A 322 16.73 11.09 -4.14
C ILE A 322 16.06 9.90 -4.84
N VAL A 323 15.86 10.03 -6.15
CA VAL A 323 15.41 8.92 -7.01
C VAL A 323 16.62 8.19 -7.55
N ILE A 324 16.70 6.88 -7.30
CA ILE A 324 17.75 6.01 -7.84
C ILE A 324 17.19 5.15 -8.98
N ASP A 325 18.02 4.90 -10.00
CA ASP A 325 17.61 4.10 -11.17
C ASP A 325 17.83 2.60 -10.96
N HIS A 326 18.66 2.23 -9.99
CA HIS A 326 19.05 0.85 -9.72
C HIS A 326 18.88 0.51 -8.23
N THR A 327 18.48 -0.73 -7.95
CA THR A 327 18.32 -1.25 -6.58
C THR A 327 19.60 -1.86 -6.00
N ASN A 328 20.78 -1.66 -6.64
CA ASN A 328 22.03 -2.25 -6.15
C ASN A 328 22.56 -1.52 -4.89
N PRO A 329 23.37 -2.19 -4.06
CA PRO A 329 23.88 -1.63 -2.81
C PRO A 329 24.69 -0.35 -2.98
N ASN A 330 25.47 -0.23 -4.07
CA ASN A 330 26.29 0.96 -4.31
C ASN A 330 25.42 2.19 -4.59
N ALA A 331 24.41 2.06 -5.45
CA ALA A 331 23.49 3.18 -5.75
C ALA A 331 22.77 3.67 -4.47
N ILE A 332 22.38 2.76 -3.57
CA ILE A 332 21.78 3.12 -2.28
C ILE A 332 22.81 3.86 -1.41
N ALA A 333 24.02 3.29 -1.26
CA ALA A 333 25.05 3.92 -0.44
C ALA A 333 25.46 5.30 -0.97
N ASP A 334 25.64 5.45 -2.29
CA ASP A 334 25.99 6.73 -2.90
C ASP A 334 24.88 7.77 -2.70
N ALA A 335 23.60 7.37 -2.83
CA ALA A 335 22.48 8.26 -2.55
C ALA A 335 22.44 8.72 -1.08
N VAL A 336 22.74 7.83 -0.12
CA VAL A 336 22.86 8.19 1.30
C VAL A 336 24.00 9.19 1.50
N LEU A 337 25.18 8.93 0.92
CA LEU A 337 26.35 9.84 1.03
C LEU A 337 26.06 11.22 0.42
N VAL A 338 25.41 11.26 -0.73
CA VAL A 338 25.00 12.54 -1.36
C VAL A 338 23.98 13.26 -0.47
N MET A 339 22.97 12.57 0.05
CA MET A 339 21.93 13.18 0.90
C MET A 339 22.51 13.76 2.18
N THR A 340 23.49 13.08 2.79
CA THR A 340 24.11 13.49 4.06
C THR A 340 25.24 14.50 3.90
N SER A 341 25.73 14.75 2.68
CA SER A 341 26.82 15.71 2.42
C SER A 341 26.43 17.16 2.70
N ILE A 342 25.14 17.49 2.62
CA ILE A 342 24.59 18.81 2.89
C ILE A 342 23.44 18.68 3.90
N LYS A 343 23.77 18.84 5.20
CA LYS A 343 22.83 18.62 6.33
C LYS A 343 21.57 19.50 6.24
N ASP A 344 21.74 20.78 5.89
CA ASP A 344 20.62 21.72 5.75
C ASP A 344 19.68 21.30 4.61
N GLU A 345 20.22 20.83 3.48
CA GLU A 345 19.41 20.31 2.38
C GLU A 345 18.62 19.05 2.77
N MET A 346 19.23 18.14 3.52
CA MET A 346 18.56 16.94 4.04
C MET A 346 17.39 17.31 4.94
N ARG A 347 17.57 18.32 5.81
CA ARG A 347 16.51 18.85 6.67
C ARG A 347 15.37 19.46 5.85
N GLU A 348 15.71 20.26 4.85
CA GLU A 348 14.74 20.88 3.96
C GLU A 348 13.97 19.83 3.11
N MET A 349 14.65 18.75 2.66
CA MET A 349 13.98 17.63 1.98
C MET A 349 12.86 17.04 2.85
N GLY A 350 13.14 16.79 4.14
CA GLY A 350 12.13 16.31 5.08
C GLY A 350 10.97 17.27 5.27
N GLN A 351 11.25 18.56 5.40
CA GLN A 351 10.21 19.60 5.52
C GLN A 351 9.34 19.70 4.27
N ARG A 352 9.95 19.58 3.08
CA ARG A 352 9.22 19.56 1.79
C ARG A 352 8.37 18.30 1.67
N ALA A 353 8.91 17.13 2.07
CA ALA A 353 8.18 15.86 2.06
C ALA A 353 6.86 15.94 2.83
N ARG A 354 6.86 16.57 4.00
CA ARG A 354 5.67 16.72 4.84
C ARG A 354 4.59 17.63 4.22
N LYS A 355 4.92 18.50 3.27
CA LYS A 355 3.98 19.45 2.66
C LYS A 355 3.24 18.87 1.45
N ILE A 356 3.64 17.69 0.96
CA ILE A 356 3.00 16.98 -0.13
C ILE A 356 1.81 16.16 0.36
#